data_f962f8754519f50a6cdf7fa38cf5954a
#
_entry.id   f962f8754519f50a6cdf7fa38cf5954a
#
_cell.length_a   1.000
_cell.length_b   1.000
_cell.length_c   1.000
_cell.angle_alpha   90.00
_cell.angle_beta   90.00
_cell.angle_gamma   90.00
#
_symmetry.space_group_name_H-M   'P 1'
#
loop_
_entity.id
_entity.type
_entity.pdbx_description
1 polymer ?
#
loop_
_entity_poly.entity_id
_entity_poly.type
_entity_poly.pdbx_seq_one_letter_code
_entity_poly.pdbx_strand_id
1 'polypeptide(L)'
;MKRIAIAVVCLFLLSTFTFAADKPKADAKAAANSAHQDKKFLLNYLKQTRQDFLKSISGLSDAQWNYKASPERWSIAECAEHITLAENFIRGAYEKTMKEPAASDQQKAKANIPDEKLVAMLTDRSQKFKAPEPIQPKTHQWTTPQAIKAEFNKRRDATIQAAKSTSDADLRSHVADSPLGAPLDAYQFLELIAAHSKRHTLQIEEVKADPGYPKK
;
A
#
# COMPACT_ATOMS: atom_id res chain seq x y z
N MET A 1 73.67 -45.37 -17.17
CA MET A 1 73.24 -44.89 -15.83
C MET A 1 71.72 -44.88 -15.83
N LYS A 2 71.09 -45.93 -15.25
CA LYS A 2 69.66 -46.11 -15.23
C LYS A 2 69.09 -45.52 -13.93
N ARG A 3 68.18 -44.54 -13.98
CA ARG A 3 67.49 -44.01 -12.82
C ARG A 3 66.16 -44.73 -12.67
N ILE A 4 66.01 -45.45 -11.57
CA ILE A 4 64.78 -46.15 -11.16
C ILE A 4 63.84 -45.11 -10.51
N ALA A 5 62.67 -44.96 -11.06
CA ALA A 5 61.58 -44.12 -10.45
C ALA A 5 60.66 -45.05 -9.64
N ILE A 6 60.58 -44.80 -8.34
CA ILE A 6 59.67 -45.48 -7.40
C ILE A 6 58.37 -44.77 -7.42
N ALA A 7 57.30 -45.44 -7.89
CA ALA A 7 55.93 -44.92 -7.80
C ALA A 7 55.33 -45.29 -6.43
N VAL A 8 54.99 -44.25 -5.65
CA VAL A 8 54.24 -44.40 -4.42
C VAL A 8 52.77 -44.31 -4.77
N VAL A 9 52.01 -45.36 -4.62
CA VAL A 9 50.57 -45.42 -4.77
C VAL A 9 49.94 -45.05 -3.43
N CYS A 10 49.42 -43.84 -3.36
CA CYS A 10 48.55 -43.42 -2.22
C CYS A 10 47.11 -43.82 -2.50
N LEU A 11 46.63 -44.81 -1.77
CA LEU A 11 45.26 -45.26 -1.78
C LEU A 11 44.41 -44.26 -0.95
N PHE A 12 43.66 -43.36 -1.64
CA PHE A 12 42.67 -42.56 -0.97
C PHE A 12 41.33 -43.29 -0.86
N LEU A 13 40.98 -43.70 0.35
CA LEU A 13 39.64 -44.17 0.70
C LEU A 13 38.67 -42.96 0.67
N LEU A 14 37.84 -42.85 -0.38
CA LEU A 14 36.71 -41.95 -0.40
C LEU A 14 35.59 -42.51 0.48
N SER A 15 35.45 -42.02 1.68
CA SER A 15 34.23 -42.17 2.47
C SER A 15 33.18 -41.17 1.97
N THR A 16 32.17 -41.66 1.24
CA THR A 16 31.01 -40.90 0.85
C THR A 16 30.10 -40.69 2.07
N PHE A 17 30.21 -39.52 2.70
CA PHE A 17 29.18 -39.03 3.63
C PHE A 17 27.99 -38.52 2.83
N THR A 18 26.93 -39.32 2.74
CA THR A 18 25.62 -38.87 2.28
C THR A 18 24.99 -38.03 3.38
N PHE A 19 25.08 -36.71 3.25
CA PHE A 19 24.23 -35.79 4.02
C PHE A 19 22.80 -35.84 3.46
N ALA A 20 21.94 -36.58 4.12
CA ALA A 20 20.49 -36.42 3.94
C ALA A 20 20.08 -35.08 4.53
N ALA A 21 19.87 -34.10 3.69
CA ALA A 21 19.29 -32.81 4.08
C ALA A 21 17.78 -32.99 4.25
N ASP A 22 17.36 -33.41 5.45
CA ASP A 22 15.99 -33.20 5.89
C ASP A 22 15.76 -31.69 6.06
N LYS A 23 15.14 -31.05 5.06
CA LYS A 23 14.62 -29.70 5.21
C LYS A 23 13.35 -29.76 6.08
N PRO A 24 13.29 -29.05 7.20
CA PRO A 24 12.09 -29.05 8.02
C PRO A 24 10.93 -28.38 7.26
N LYS A 25 9.80 -29.09 7.16
CA LYS A 25 8.51 -28.59 6.62
C LYS A 25 7.93 -27.40 7.40
N ALA A 26 8.62 -26.90 8.42
CA ALA A 26 8.18 -25.76 9.23
C ALA A 26 8.35 -24.41 8.53
N ASP A 27 9.31 -24.29 7.61
CA ASP A 27 9.66 -22.98 7.01
C ASP A 27 8.67 -22.50 5.95
N ALA A 28 7.96 -23.42 5.29
CA ALA A 28 6.96 -23.05 4.26
C ALA A 28 5.71 -22.41 4.87
N LYS A 29 5.30 -22.81 6.09
CA LYS A 29 4.13 -22.26 6.79
C LYS A 29 4.45 -20.90 7.45
N ALA A 30 5.69 -20.69 7.87
CA ALA A 30 6.16 -19.42 8.41
C ALA A 30 6.35 -18.38 7.30
N ALA A 31 6.88 -18.77 6.12
CA ALA A 31 7.02 -17.89 4.97
C ALA A 31 5.67 -17.48 4.36
N ALA A 32 4.67 -18.38 4.34
CA ALA A 32 3.30 -18.04 3.91
C ALA A 32 2.61 -17.07 4.89
N ASN A 33 2.98 -17.09 6.18
CA ASN A 33 2.41 -16.18 7.19
C ASN A 33 3.05 -14.78 7.18
N SER A 34 4.18 -14.57 6.50
CA SER A 34 4.84 -13.27 6.38
C SER A 34 4.38 -12.44 5.18
N ALA A 35 3.64 -13.04 4.24
CA ALA A 35 3.15 -12.35 3.04
C ALA A 35 1.90 -11.48 3.28
N HIS A 36 1.16 -11.73 4.36
CA HIS A 36 -0.09 -11.05 4.68
C HIS A 36 -0.04 -10.42 6.08
N GLN A 37 -0.38 -9.15 6.14
CA GLN A 37 -0.55 -8.42 7.39
C GLN A 37 -1.93 -8.71 7.99
N ASP A 38 -2.05 -8.60 9.32
CA ASP A 38 -3.31 -8.85 10.02
C ASP A 38 -4.24 -7.64 10.04
N LYS A 39 -5.51 -7.85 10.38
CA LYS A 39 -6.51 -6.78 10.49
C LYS A 39 -6.14 -5.71 11.54
N LYS A 40 -5.38 -6.06 12.56
CA LYS A 40 -4.89 -5.10 13.55
C LYS A 40 -3.94 -4.10 12.91
N PHE A 41 -3.03 -4.57 12.05
CA PHE A 41 -2.16 -3.69 11.27
C PHE A 41 -2.99 -2.77 10.37
N LEU A 42 -3.93 -3.30 9.59
CA LEU A 42 -4.82 -2.52 8.72
C LEU A 42 -5.53 -1.39 9.47
N LEU A 43 -6.17 -1.73 10.61
CA LEU A 43 -6.89 -0.75 11.43
C LEU A 43 -5.97 0.33 12.00
N ASN A 44 -4.76 -0.03 12.41
CA ASN A 44 -3.76 0.92 12.89
C ASN A 44 -3.25 1.80 11.75
N TYR A 45 -3.01 1.24 10.58
CA TYR A 45 -2.53 1.98 9.41
C TYR A 45 -3.58 2.98 8.91
N LEU A 46 -4.86 2.58 8.85
CA LEU A 46 -5.97 3.49 8.54
C LEU A 46 -6.07 4.66 9.54
N LYS A 47 -5.89 4.40 10.83
CA LYS A 47 -5.90 5.45 11.87
C LYS A 47 -4.68 6.36 11.76
N GLN A 48 -3.49 5.78 11.57
CA GLN A 48 -2.25 6.54 11.46
C GLN A 48 -2.26 7.49 10.26
N THR A 49 -2.63 6.97 9.06
CA THR A 49 -2.70 7.79 7.84
C THR A 49 -3.77 8.87 7.91
N ARG A 50 -4.88 8.63 8.66
CA ARG A 50 -5.85 9.67 9.01
C ARG A 50 -5.21 10.79 9.82
N GLN A 51 -4.51 10.47 10.90
CA GLN A 51 -3.86 11.45 11.76
C GLN A 51 -2.81 12.27 11.01
N ASP A 52 -1.96 11.59 10.21
CA ASP A 52 -0.94 12.23 9.41
C ASP A 52 -1.54 13.24 8.43
N PHE A 53 -2.59 12.83 7.71
CA PHE A 53 -3.28 13.72 6.76
C PHE A 53 -3.91 14.93 7.46
N LEU A 54 -4.70 14.71 8.53
CA LEU A 54 -5.35 15.81 9.25
C LEU A 54 -4.34 16.78 9.85
N LYS A 55 -3.19 16.28 10.32
CA LYS A 55 -2.08 17.10 10.81
C LYS A 55 -1.48 17.92 9.67
N SER A 56 -1.25 17.31 8.50
CA SER A 56 -0.62 17.97 7.36
C SER A 56 -1.39 19.17 6.82
N ILE A 57 -2.72 19.21 7.00
CA ILE A 57 -3.58 20.31 6.55
C ILE A 57 -4.06 21.23 7.68
N SER A 58 -3.45 21.15 8.87
CA SER A 58 -3.87 21.95 10.02
C SER A 58 -3.11 23.26 10.11
N GLY A 59 -3.81 24.35 10.47
CA GLY A 59 -3.22 25.66 10.76
C GLY A 59 -2.58 26.35 9.54
N LEU A 60 -3.03 26.02 8.34
CA LEU A 60 -2.59 26.66 7.10
C LEU A 60 -3.33 27.99 6.88
N SER A 61 -2.63 28.99 6.36
CA SER A 61 -3.26 30.20 5.80
C SER A 61 -3.84 29.88 4.41
N ASP A 62 -4.72 30.77 3.91
CA ASP A 62 -5.30 30.63 2.56
C ASP A 62 -4.23 30.61 1.48
N ALA A 63 -3.17 31.45 1.61
CA ALA A 63 -2.03 31.45 0.71
C ALA A 63 -1.31 30.09 0.72
N GLN A 64 -1.10 29.49 1.88
CA GLN A 64 -0.47 28.17 2.03
C GLN A 64 -1.34 27.04 1.48
N TRP A 65 -2.66 27.13 1.71
CA TRP A 65 -3.65 26.15 1.25
C TRP A 65 -3.72 26.04 -0.27
N ASN A 66 -3.68 27.19 -0.94
CA ASN A 66 -3.84 27.30 -2.39
C ASN A 66 -2.51 27.39 -3.15
N TYR A 67 -1.37 27.34 -2.47
CA TYR A 67 -0.07 27.48 -3.09
C TYR A 67 0.19 26.36 -4.12
N LYS A 68 0.64 26.73 -5.30
CA LYS A 68 1.10 25.85 -6.38
C LYS A 68 2.54 26.20 -6.75
N ALA A 69 3.45 25.23 -6.66
CA ALA A 69 4.84 25.42 -7.08
C ALA A 69 5.00 25.60 -8.60
N SER A 70 4.04 25.09 -9.39
CA SER A 70 3.83 25.38 -10.82
C SER A 70 2.37 25.10 -11.19
N PRO A 71 1.88 25.59 -12.36
CA PRO A 71 0.50 25.34 -12.81
C PRO A 71 0.12 23.85 -12.88
N GLU A 72 1.09 22.98 -13.19
CA GLU A 72 0.88 21.54 -13.38
C GLU A 72 0.95 20.76 -12.04
N ARG A 73 1.46 21.38 -10.99
CA ARG A 73 1.55 20.74 -9.65
C ARG A 73 0.31 21.05 -8.84
N TRP A 74 -0.13 20.06 -8.10
CA TRP A 74 -1.27 20.24 -7.19
C TRP A 74 -0.89 21.08 -5.98
N SER A 75 -1.84 21.95 -5.58
CA SER A 75 -1.81 22.63 -4.28
C SER A 75 -2.13 21.65 -3.15
N ILE A 76 -2.00 22.12 -1.90
CA ILE A 76 -2.46 21.36 -0.72
C ILE A 76 -3.97 21.12 -0.79
N ALA A 77 -4.75 22.12 -1.23
CA ALA A 77 -6.19 22.01 -1.44
C ALA A 77 -6.54 20.88 -2.42
N GLU A 78 -5.89 20.85 -3.58
CA GLU A 78 -6.09 19.83 -4.60
C GLU A 78 -5.68 18.43 -4.13
N CYS A 79 -4.56 18.30 -3.40
CA CYS A 79 -4.16 17.02 -2.80
C CYS A 79 -5.19 16.53 -1.78
N ALA A 80 -5.70 17.42 -0.94
CA ALA A 80 -6.67 17.10 0.10
C ALA A 80 -8.03 16.71 -0.48
N GLU A 81 -8.50 17.39 -1.53
CA GLU A 81 -9.70 17.02 -2.28
C GLU A 81 -9.55 15.62 -2.88
N HIS A 82 -8.43 15.37 -3.56
CA HIS A 82 -8.13 14.07 -4.16
C HIS A 82 -8.13 12.92 -3.13
N ILE A 83 -7.46 13.10 -1.99
CA ILE A 83 -7.48 12.12 -0.90
C ILE A 83 -8.92 11.84 -0.44
N THR A 84 -9.72 12.89 -0.27
CA THR A 84 -11.09 12.78 0.21
C THR A 84 -12.01 12.08 -0.81
N LEU A 85 -11.84 12.38 -2.10
CA LEU A 85 -12.57 11.71 -3.18
C LEU A 85 -12.19 10.22 -3.26
N ALA A 86 -10.91 9.90 -3.13
CA ALA A 86 -10.39 8.53 -3.23
C ALA A 86 -10.92 7.60 -2.12
N GLU A 87 -11.24 8.11 -0.92
CA GLU A 87 -11.85 7.31 0.14
C GLU A 87 -13.08 6.53 -0.34
N ASN A 88 -14.04 7.23 -0.92
CA ASN A 88 -15.27 6.59 -1.40
C ASN A 88 -15.05 5.82 -2.71
N PHE A 89 -14.17 6.29 -3.58
CA PHE A 89 -13.91 5.64 -4.86
C PHE A 89 -13.30 4.25 -4.66
N ILE A 90 -12.25 4.14 -3.83
CA ILE A 90 -11.59 2.85 -3.56
C ILE A 90 -12.47 1.98 -2.66
N ARG A 91 -13.16 2.57 -1.67
CA ARG A 91 -14.11 1.82 -0.83
C ARG A 91 -15.26 1.25 -1.66
N GLY A 92 -15.74 1.95 -2.69
CA GLY A 92 -16.71 1.42 -3.64
C GLY A 92 -16.22 0.17 -4.39
N ALA A 93 -14.92 0.13 -4.76
CA ALA A 93 -14.31 -1.07 -5.33
C ALA A 93 -14.28 -2.23 -4.31
N TYR A 94 -13.87 -1.96 -3.06
CA TYR A 94 -13.96 -2.93 -1.96
C TYR A 94 -15.39 -3.45 -1.77
N GLU A 95 -16.39 -2.57 -1.68
CA GLU A 95 -17.80 -2.96 -1.48
C GLU A 95 -18.34 -3.81 -2.65
N LYS A 96 -17.90 -3.49 -3.88
CA LYS A 96 -18.22 -4.31 -5.05
C LYS A 96 -17.58 -5.69 -4.95
N THR A 97 -16.30 -5.76 -4.60
CA THR A 97 -15.56 -7.01 -4.42
C THR A 97 -16.23 -7.91 -3.38
N MET A 98 -16.69 -7.36 -2.27
CA MET A 98 -17.39 -8.09 -1.21
C MET A 98 -18.79 -8.63 -1.60
N LYS A 99 -19.38 -8.13 -2.69
CA LYS A 99 -20.68 -8.63 -3.21
C LYS A 99 -20.50 -9.80 -4.18
N GLU A 100 -19.31 -9.99 -4.72
CA GLU A 100 -19.00 -11.13 -5.58
C GLU A 100 -18.87 -12.41 -4.72
N PRO A 101 -19.05 -13.61 -5.29
CA PRO A 101 -18.73 -14.85 -4.59
C PRO A 101 -17.26 -14.89 -4.15
N ALA A 102 -16.97 -15.67 -3.10
CA ALA A 102 -15.59 -15.93 -2.71
C ALA A 102 -14.77 -16.46 -3.89
N ALA A 103 -13.57 -15.95 -4.04
CA ALA A 103 -12.69 -16.24 -5.16
C ALA A 103 -12.22 -17.70 -5.14
N SER A 104 -12.13 -18.32 -6.31
CA SER A 104 -11.50 -19.63 -6.48
C SER A 104 -10.01 -19.58 -6.13
N ASP A 105 -9.40 -20.73 -5.87
CA ASP A 105 -7.95 -20.79 -5.57
C ASP A 105 -7.11 -20.25 -6.74
N GLN A 106 -7.57 -20.41 -7.98
CA GLN A 106 -6.88 -19.82 -9.15
C GLN A 106 -6.94 -18.29 -9.16
N GLN A 107 -8.04 -17.69 -8.73
CA GLN A 107 -8.18 -16.23 -8.61
C GLN A 107 -7.33 -15.68 -7.48
N LYS A 108 -7.34 -16.35 -6.32
CA LYS A 108 -6.49 -16.00 -5.17
C LYS A 108 -5.00 -16.08 -5.52
N ALA A 109 -4.58 -17.09 -6.29
CA ALA A 109 -3.20 -17.23 -6.73
C ALA A 109 -2.73 -16.08 -7.63
N LYS A 110 -3.65 -15.38 -8.29
CA LYS A 110 -3.33 -14.18 -9.10
C LYS A 110 -3.18 -12.91 -8.24
N ALA A 111 -3.85 -12.84 -7.10
CA ALA A 111 -3.70 -11.75 -6.12
C ALA A 111 -2.47 -12.02 -5.23
N ASN A 112 -1.30 -12.00 -5.83
CA ASN A 112 -0.05 -12.45 -5.22
C ASN A 112 0.93 -11.33 -4.84
N ILE A 113 0.47 -10.08 -4.84
CA ILE A 113 1.28 -8.95 -4.38
C ILE A 113 1.33 -9.02 -2.84
N PRO A 114 2.52 -9.14 -2.20
CA PRO A 114 2.63 -9.02 -0.75
C PRO A 114 2.13 -7.66 -0.26
N ASP A 115 1.44 -7.61 0.88
CA ASP A 115 0.86 -6.37 1.43
C ASP A 115 1.92 -5.27 1.60
N GLU A 116 3.08 -5.60 2.18
CA GLU A 116 4.18 -4.65 2.34
C GLU A 116 4.69 -4.09 1.00
N LYS A 117 4.73 -4.93 -0.04
CA LYS A 117 5.14 -4.51 -1.38
C LYS A 117 4.10 -3.57 -1.99
N LEU A 118 2.82 -3.83 -1.78
CA LEU A 118 1.73 -2.94 -2.21
C LEU A 118 1.88 -1.57 -1.57
N VAL A 119 2.05 -1.52 -0.24
CA VAL A 119 2.26 -0.27 0.50
C VAL A 119 3.51 0.47 0.00
N ALA A 120 4.65 -0.22 -0.14
CA ALA A 120 5.90 0.37 -0.60
C ALA A 120 5.76 0.98 -2.01
N MET A 121 5.15 0.23 -2.95
CA MET A 121 4.91 0.69 -4.31
C MET A 121 4.01 1.95 -4.34
N LEU A 122 2.95 1.96 -3.53
CA LEU A 122 2.01 3.09 -3.50
C LEU A 122 2.60 4.33 -2.85
N THR A 123 3.45 4.17 -1.84
CA THR A 123 4.07 5.30 -1.13
C THR A 123 5.35 5.82 -1.80
N ASP A 124 5.88 5.10 -2.79
CA ASP A 124 7.01 5.56 -3.60
C ASP A 124 6.60 6.76 -4.47
N ARG A 125 7.08 7.96 -4.12
CA ARG A 125 6.79 9.21 -4.82
C ARG A 125 7.64 9.42 -6.07
N SER A 126 8.63 8.58 -6.34
CA SER A 126 9.43 8.61 -7.58
C SER A 126 8.57 8.24 -8.80
N GLN A 127 7.56 7.37 -8.61
CA GLN A 127 6.62 6.96 -9.64
C GLN A 127 5.43 7.92 -9.70
N LYS A 128 5.08 8.39 -10.90
CA LYS A 128 3.90 9.25 -11.12
C LYS A 128 2.76 8.44 -11.70
N PHE A 129 1.60 8.53 -11.08
CA PHE A 129 0.36 7.93 -11.57
C PHE A 129 -0.62 9.04 -11.96
N LYS A 130 -1.31 8.83 -13.09
CA LYS A 130 -2.40 9.73 -13.48
C LYS A 130 -3.64 9.37 -12.65
N ALA A 131 -4.20 10.36 -11.96
CA ALA A 131 -5.45 10.16 -11.23
C ALA A 131 -6.60 9.82 -12.18
N PRO A 132 -7.41 8.78 -11.90
CA PRO A 132 -8.66 8.53 -12.61
C PRO A 132 -9.58 9.75 -12.55
N GLU A 133 -10.35 9.95 -13.62
CA GLU A 133 -11.19 11.13 -13.77
C GLU A 133 -12.13 11.40 -12.59
N PRO A 134 -12.83 10.39 -11.99
CA PRO A 134 -13.74 10.62 -10.88
C PRO A 134 -13.10 11.15 -9.60
N ILE A 135 -11.78 11.03 -9.45
CA ILE A 135 -11.06 11.50 -8.26
C ILE A 135 -10.05 12.62 -8.57
N GLN A 136 -10.11 13.21 -9.78
CA GLN A 136 -9.32 14.39 -10.08
C GLN A 136 -9.86 15.59 -9.29
N PRO A 137 -8.97 16.43 -8.69
CA PRO A 137 -9.38 17.60 -7.90
C PRO A 137 -9.79 18.75 -8.79
N LYS A 138 -10.96 18.64 -9.44
CA LYS A 138 -11.45 19.61 -10.43
C LYS A 138 -12.60 20.46 -9.92
N THR A 139 -13.28 19.97 -8.90
CA THR A 139 -14.60 20.49 -8.55
C THR A 139 -14.57 21.50 -7.41
N HIS A 140 -13.48 21.57 -6.66
CA HIS A 140 -13.33 22.41 -5.48
C HIS A 140 -14.55 22.31 -4.55
N GLN A 141 -15.06 21.08 -4.34
CA GLN A 141 -16.26 20.82 -3.54
C GLN A 141 -16.11 21.32 -2.10
N TRP A 142 -14.88 21.30 -1.59
CA TRP A 142 -14.58 21.74 -0.23
C TRP A 142 -13.48 22.80 -0.28
N THR A 143 -13.88 24.05 -0.16
CA THR A 143 -12.98 25.20 -0.31
C THR A 143 -12.13 25.51 0.91
N THR A 144 -12.43 24.88 2.06
CA THR A 144 -11.70 25.14 3.32
C THR A 144 -11.13 23.86 3.92
N PRO A 145 -9.99 23.94 4.65
CA PRO A 145 -9.45 22.81 5.40
C PRO A 145 -10.46 22.16 6.36
N GLN A 146 -11.35 22.97 6.98
CA GLN A 146 -12.36 22.49 7.93
C GLN A 146 -13.42 21.63 7.23
N ALA A 147 -13.92 22.06 6.07
CA ALA A 147 -14.89 21.30 5.29
C ALA A 147 -14.30 19.95 4.82
N ILE A 148 -13.06 19.95 4.32
CA ILE A 148 -12.36 18.73 3.94
C ILE A 148 -12.14 17.80 5.13
N LYS A 149 -11.70 18.31 6.28
CA LYS A 149 -11.52 17.51 7.50
C LYS A 149 -12.81 16.81 7.93
N ALA A 150 -13.93 17.52 7.90
CA ALA A 150 -15.23 16.96 8.26
C ALA A 150 -15.63 15.81 7.32
N GLU A 151 -15.56 16.04 6.01
CA GLU A 151 -15.95 15.04 5.01
C GLU A 151 -14.98 13.85 4.96
N PHE A 152 -13.68 14.09 5.03
CA PHE A 152 -12.68 13.03 5.09
C PHE A 152 -12.88 12.14 6.32
N ASN A 153 -13.10 12.73 7.51
CA ASN A 153 -13.37 11.97 8.72
C ASN A 153 -14.58 11.07 8.58
N LYS A 154 -15.69 11.60 8.06
CA LYS A 154 -16.91 10.81 7.78
C LYS A 154 -16.63 9.61 6.89
N ARG A 155 -15.88 9.81 5.79
CA ARG A 155 -15.54 8.75 4.83
C ARG A 155 -14.59 7.73 5.43
N ARG A 156 -13.54 8.17 6.13
CA ARG A 156 -12.58 7.30 6.81
C ARG A 156 -13.22 6.51 7.94
N ASP A 157 -14.17 7.07 8.68
CA ASP A 157 -14.93 6.33 9.68
C ASP A 157 -15.71 5.18 9.04
N ALA A 158 -16.34 5.40 7.89
CA ALA A 158 -17.02 4.34 7.15
C ALA A 158 -16.04 3.25 6.68
N THR A 159 -14.85 3.62 6.18
CA THR A 159 -13.79 2.67 5.80
C THR A 159 -13.31 1.84 7.00
N ILE A 160 -13.04 2.49 8.14
CA ILE A 160 -12.63 1.80 9.37
C ILE A 160 -13.74 0.86 9.87
N GLN A 161 -15.00 1.28 9.78
CA GLN A 161 -16.13 0.44 10.17
C GLN A 161 -16.25 -0.79 9.25
N ALA A 162 -16.10 -0.63 7.94
CA ALA A 162 -16.06 -1.76 7.00
C ALA A 162 -14.96 -2.76 7.34
N ALA A 163 -13.73 -2.27 7.62
CA ALA A 163 -12.62 -3.12 8.06
C ALA A 163 -12.91 -3.86 9.37
N LYS A 164 -13.59 -3.21 10.34
CA LYS A 164 -13.94 -3.84 11.62
C LYS A 164 -15.00 -4.92 11.49
N SER A 165 -16.04 -4.67 10.68
CA SER A 165 -17.21 -5.56 10.57
C SER A 165 -16.98 -6.79 9.72
N THR A 166 -15.94 -6.81 8.86
CA THR A 166 -15.62 -7.94 7.99
C THR A 166 -14.58 -8.85 8.66
N SER A 167 -14.76 -10.17 8.58
CA SER A 167 -13.78 -11.12 9.12
C SER A 167 -12.49 -11.13 8.31
N ASP A 168 -11.36 -11.53 8.92
CA ASP A 168 -10.08 -11.67 8.22
C ASP A 168 -10.17 -12.67 7.07
N ALA A 169 -10.91 -13.78 7.29
CA ALA A 169 -11.14 -14.78 6.27
C ALA A 169 -11.91 -14.23 5.06
N ASP A 170 -12.96 -13.44 5.30
CA ASP A 170 -13.73 -12.81 4.22
C ASP A 170 -12.91 -11.78 3.47
N LEU A 171 -12.13 -10.94 4.19
CA LEU A 171 -11.24 -9.95 3.58
C LEU A 171 -10.23 -10.59 2.62
N ARG A 172 -9.77 -11.83 2.90
CA ARG A 172 -8.80 -12.55 2.08
C ARG A 172 -9.43 -13.49 1.06
N SER A 173 -10.73 -13.77 1.16
CA SER A 173 -11.44 -14.69 0.26
C SER A 173 -12.02 -14.03 -0.99
N HIS A 174 -12.20 -12.72 -1.00
CA HIS A 174 -12.80 -11.98 -2.12
C HIS A 174 -11.71 -11.21 -2.88
N VAL A 175 -11.63 -11.44 -4.19
CA VAL A 175 -10.59 -10.90 -5.08
C VAL A 175 -11.23 -10.24 -6.28
N ALA A 176 -10.73 -9.08 -6.69
CA ALA A 176 -11.14 -8.41 -7.92
C ALA A 176 -9.95 -7.71 -8.61
N ASP A 177 -10.13 -7.41 -9.90
CA ASP A 177 -9.18 -6.60 -10.64
C ASP A 177 -9.08 -5.19 -10.04
N SER A 178 -7.87 -4.67 -10.01
CA SER A 178 -7.59 -3.34 -9.49
C SER A 178 -7.05 -2.38 -10.55
N PRO A 179 -7.15 -1.07 -10.34
CA PRO A 179 -6.56 -0.08 -11.25
C PRO A 179 -5.02 -0.12 -11.29
N LEU A 180 -4.38 -0.95 -10.45
CA LEU A 180 -2.93 -1.14 -10.44
C LEU A 180 -2.44 -2.18 -11.46
N GLY A 181 -3.36 -2.77 -12.25
CA GLY A 181 -3.02 -3.77 -13.27
C GLY A 181 -2.83 -5.19 -12.72
N ALA A 182 -3.10 -5.42 -11.44
CA ALA A 182 -3.07 -6.74 -10.80
C ALA A 182 -4.30 -6.91 -9.90
N PRO A 183 -4.83 -8.13 -9.74
CA PRO A 183 -5.90 -8.40 -8.80
C PRO A 183 -5.45 -8.14 -7.36
N LEU A 184 -6.39 -7.61 -6.55
CA LEU A 184 -6.21 -7.40 -5.11
C LEU A 184 -7.31 -8.13 -4.35
N ASP A 185 -7.00 -8.59 -3.15
CA ASP A 185 -8.03 -9.07 -2.23
C ASP A 185 -8.73 -7.88 -1.53
N ALA A 186 -9.84 -8.15 -0.84
CA ALA A 186 -10.63 -7.11 -0.18
C ALA A 186 -9.86 -6.41 0.96
N TYR A 187 -8.94 -7.10 1.64
CA TYR A 187 -8.04 -6.51 2.60
C TYR A 187 -7.15 -5.47 1.94
N GLN A 188 -6.55 -5.83 0.79
CA GLN A 188 -5.65 -4.98 0.03
C GLN A 188 -6.35 -3.74 -0.55
N PHE A 189 -7.63 -3.82 -0.90
CA PHE A 189 -8.41 -2.62 -1.26
C PHE A 189 -8.53 -1.63 -0.10
N LEU A 190 -8.74 -2.10 1.13
CA LEU A 190 -8.78 -1.24 2.31
C LEU A 190 -7.39 -0.69 2.67
N GLU A 191 -6.35 -1.49 2.50
CA GLU A 191 -4.96 -1.08 2.67
C GLU A 191 -4.53 -0.05 1.63
N LEU A 192 -4.99 -0.21 0.37
CA LEU A 192 -4.81 0.76 -0.72
C LEU A 192 -5.35 2.15 -0.34
N ILE A 193 -6.50 2.24 0.35
CA ILE A 193 -7.05 3.51 0.84
C ILE A 193 -6.06 4.19 1.81
N ALA A 194 -5.50 3.44 2.75
CA ALA A 194 -4.54 3.98 3.72
C ALA A 194 -3.24 4.42 3.04
N ALA A 195 -2.67 3.56 2.19
CA ALA A 195 -1.43 3.83 1.46
C ALA A 195 -1.59 5.01 0.47
N HIS A 196 -2.74 5.14 -0.18
CA HIS A 196 -3.07 6.27 -1.06
C HIS A 196 -3.11 7.60 -0.27
N SER A 197 -3.75 7.62 0.90
CA SER A 197 -3.74 8.79 1.77
C SER A 197 -2.31 9.13 2.21
N LYS A 198 -1.48 8.13 2.57
CA LYS A 198 -0.07 8.35 2.91
C LYS A 198 0.71 8.94 1.74
N ARG A 199 0.54 8.39 0.53
CA ARG A 199 1.18 8.91 -0.69
C ARG A 199 0.95 10.40 -0.88
N HIS A 200 -0.32 10.82 -0.79
CA HIS A 200 -0.69 12.22 -1.06
C HIS A 200 -0.44 13.14 0.15
N THR A 201 -0.37 12.60 1.37
CA THR A 201 0.18 13.33 2.52
C THR A 201 1.66 13.66 2.32
N LEU A 202 2.46 12.72 1.80
CA LEU A 202 3.85 12.99 1.42
C LEU A 202 3.93 14.06 0.31
N GLN A 203 3.01 14.04 -0.65
CA GLN A 203 2.93 15.10 -1.67
C GLN A 203 2.63 16.48 -1.06
N ILE A 204 1.77 16.55 -0.05
CA ILE A 204 1.51 17.80 0.70
C ILE A 204 2.81 18.29 1.37
N GLU A 205 3.60 17.39 1.96
CA GLU A 205 4.87 17.79 2.57
C GLU A 205 5.90 18.26 1.51
N GLU A 206 5.89 17.67 0.30
CA GLU A 206 6.68 18.17 -0.84
C GLU A 206 6.28 19.60 -1.24
N VAL A 207 4.97 19.92 -1.23
CA VAL A 207 4.49 21.29 -1.50
C VAL A 207 4.98 22.26 -0.44
N LYS A 208 4.94 21.88 0.83
CA LYS A 208 5.43 22.72 1.95
C LYS A 208 6.94 22.92 1.94
N ALA A 209 7.69 21.97 1.38
CA ALA A 209 9.14 22.03 1.25
C ALA A 209 9.62 22.88 0.06
N ASP A 210 8.70 23.35 -0.78
CA ASP A 210 9.03 24.17 -1.94
C ASP A 210 9.62 25.53 -1.48
N PRO A 211 10.74 26.00 -2.08
CA PRO A 211 11.37 27.27 -1.72
C PRO A 211 10.44 28.50 -1.81
N GLY A 212 9.43 28.46 -2.70
CA GLY A 212 8.43 29.51 -2.87
C GLY A 212 7.21 29.38 -1.95
N TYR A 213 7.16 28.35 -1.08
CA TYR A 213 6.01 28.15 -0.20
C TYR A 213 5.81 29.31 0.77
N PRO A 214 4.58 29.89 0.87
CA PRO A 214 4.33 31.08 1.69
C PRO A 214 4.67 30.85 3.17
N LYS A 215 5.42 31.82 3.75
CA LYS A 215 5.61 31.87 5.20
C LYS A 215 4.29 32.27 5.89
N LYS A 216 4.14 31.86 7.15
CA LYS A 216 2.99 32.32 7.95
C LYS A 216 3.06 33.82 8.17
#